data_07c98d0077c2aee713ee12d4ba9c8348
#
_entry.id   07c98d0077c2aee713ee12d4ba9c8348
#
_cell.length_a   1.000
_cell.length_b   1.000
_cell.length_c   1.000
_cell.angle_alpha   90.00
_cell.angle_beta   90.00
_cell.angle_gamma   90.00
#
_symmetry.space_group_name_H-M   'P 1'
#
loop_
_entity.id
_entity.type
_entity.pdbx_description
1 polymer ?
#
loop_
_entity_poly.entity_id
_entity_poly.type
_entity_poly.pdbx_seq_one_letter_code
_entity_poly.pdbx_strand_id
1 'polypeptide(L)'
;MKLLTETNTTLLNVFLLLLRCTVGIILFIAGAGKVLGWFGGQGIEATIDLFVKDMGISPFLAYLSCYTEFIGGFLLIVGLLTRPAAFAIMINMLVAVLVTLPNGFLAGASYPFSFMMSSIIILLAGPMAYSLDAWLVNRCMKNSAAKPG
;
A
#
# COMPACT_ATOMS: atom_id res chain seq x y z
N MET A 1 15.32 2.28 -33.09
CA MET A 1 15.11 0.98 -32.41
C MET A 1 15.70 0.92 -30.99
N LYS A 2 16.82 1.59 -30.67
CA LYS A 2 17.39 1.64 -29.31
C LYS A 2 16.45 2.27 -28.26
N LEU A 3 15.62 3.24 -28.61
CA LEU A 3 14.66 3.91 -27.72
C LEU A 3 13.54 2.98 -27.21
N LEU A 4 13.29 1.83 -27.84
CA LEU A 4 12.26 0.85 -27.45
C LEU A 4 12.82 -0.31 -26.60
N THR A 5 14.14 -0.45 -26.52
CA THR A 5 14.79 -1.60 -25.87
C THR A 5 15.66 -1.24 -24.67
N GLU A 6 16.06 0.03 -24.51
CA GLU A 6 16.82 0.47 -23.34
C GLU A 6 15.86 1.06 -22.29
N THR A 7 15.59 0.28 -21.24
CA THR A 7 14.83 0.78 -20.08
C THR A 7 15.71 1.77 -19.32
N ASN A 8 15.37 3.06 -19.41
CA ASN A 8 16.03 4.09 -18.61
C ASN A 8 15.70 3.86 -17.13
N THR A 9 16.67 3.43 -16.35
CA THR A 9 16.51 3.10 -14.92
C THR A 9 15.99 4.30 -14.11
N THR A 10 16.36 5.52 -14.50
CA THR A 10 15.85 6.74 -13.85
C THR A 10 14.35 6.91 -14.11
N LEU A 11 13.92 6.69 -15.35
CA LEU A 11 12.51 6.78 -15.72
C LEU A 11 11.68 5.72 -14.98
N LEU A 12 12.17 4.48 -14.92
CA LEU A 12 11.54 3.41 -14.16
C LEU A 12 11.38 3.78 -12.68
N ASN A 13 12.43 4.31 -12.05
CA ASN A 13 12.38 4.74 -10.66
C ASN A 13 11.34 5.85 -10.41
N VAL A 14 11.19 6.78 -11.35
CA VAL A 14 10.16 7.83 -11.27
C VAL A 14 8.76 7.26 -11.40
N PHE A 15 8.51 6.36 -12.37
CA PHE A 15 7.21 5.71 -12.52
C PHE A 15 6.80 4.93 -11.25
N LEU A 16 7.72 4.21 -10.70
CA LEU A 16 7.46 3.42 -9.50
C LEU A 16 7.28 4.30 -8.26
N LEU A 17 7.97 5.44 -8.17
CA LEU A 17 7.72 6.45 -7.15
C LEU A 17 6.29 7.01 -7.27
N LEU A 18 5.87 7.38 -8.48
CA LEU A 18 4.51 7.87 -8.73
C LEU A 18 3.46 6.82 -8.39
N LEU A 19 3.65 5.56 -8.81
CA LEU A 19 2.75 4.46 -8.47
C LEU A 19 2.62 4.30 -6.96
N ARG A 20 3.75 4.28 -6.23
CA ARG A 20 3.78 4.14 -4.77
C ARG A 20 3.06 5.30 -4.08
N CYS A 21 3.35 6.53 -4.48
CA CYS A 21 2.70 7.70 -3.91
C CYS A 21 1.19 7.71 -4.20
N THR A 22 0.78 7.40 -5.41
CA THR A 22 -0.64 7.34 -5.78
C THR A 22 -1.38 6.28 -4.97
N VAL A 23 -0.88 5.05 -4.93
CA VAL A 23 -1.47 3.97 -4.14
C VAL A 23 -1.50 4.33 -2.65
N GLY A 24 -0.37 4.84 -2.13
CA GLY A 24 -0.26 5.23 -0.72
C GLY A 24 -1.24 6.34 -0.33
N ILE A 25 -1.36 7.40 -1.13
CA ILE A 25 -2.28 8.53 -0.86
C ILE A 25 -3.72 8.06 -0.86
N ILE A 26 -4.14 7.28 -1.86
CA ILE A 26 -5.54 6.82 -1.95
C ILE A 26 -5.87 5.89 -0.76
N LEU A 27 -4.99 4.95 -0.43
CA LEU A 27 -5.20 4.04 0.70
C LEU A 27 -5.15 4.77 2.04
N PHE A 28 -4.26 5.76 2.19
CA PHE A 28 -4.22 6.60 3.40
C PHE A 28 -5.51 7.38 3.59
N ILE A 29 -6.03 8.04 2.55
CA ILE A 29 -7.30 8.77 2.61
C ILE A 29 -8.45 7.82 2.94
N ALA A 30 -8.53 6.67 2.28
CA ALA A 30 -9.55 5.67 2.55
C ALA A 30 -9.46 5.13 3.99
N GLY A 31 -8.26 4.80 4.45
CA GLY A 31 -8.00 4.35 5.81
C GLY A 31 -8.29 5.43 6.86
N ALA A 32 -7.89 6.69 6.61
CA ALA A 32 -8.18 7.81 7.50
C ALA A 32 -9.70 8.06 7.62
N GLY A 33 -10.45 7.93 6.54
CA GLY A 33 -11.90 7.99 6.56
C GLY A 33 -12.52 6.89 7.41
N LYS A 34 -12.01 5.67 7.30
CA LYS A 34 -12.48 4.51 8.08
C LYS A 34 -12.09 4.60 9.56
N VAL A 35 -10.86 5.03 9.87
CA VAL A 35 -10.34 5.03 11.25
C VAL A 35 -10.70 6.31 12.00
N LEU A 36 -10.49 7.47 11.39
CA LEU A 36 -10.62 8.78 12.02
C LEU A 36 -11.91 9.53 11.65
N GLY A 37 -12.67 9.03 10.67
CA GLY A 37 -13.83 9.75 10.13
C GLY A 37 -13.45 10.98 9.29
N TRP A 38 -12.19 11.09 8.84
CA TRP A 38 -11.74 12.20 8.00
C TRP A 38 -12.23 12.06 6.56
N PHE A 39 -12.17 13.12 5.80
CA PHE A 39 -12.52 13.16 4.36
C PHE A 39 -13.96 12.67 4.06
N GLY A 40 -14.89 12.84 5.02
CA GLY A 40 -16.27 12.38 4.87
C GLY A 40 -16.49 10.89 5.20
N GLY A 41 -15.52 10.25 5.83
CA GLY A 41 -15.64 8.87 6.31
C GLY A 41 -16.53 8.74 7.54
N GLN A 42 -16.98 7.51 7.83
CA GLN A 42 -17.91 7.22 8.93
C GLN A 42 -17.23 6.98 10.28
N GLY A 43 -15.90 6.89 10.31
CA GLY A 43 -15.15 6.52 11.49
C GLY A 43 -15.11 5.01 11.74
N ILE A 44 -14.32 4.60 12.76
CA ILE A 44 -13.99 3.18 12.95
C ILE A 44 -15.20 2.34 13.36
N GLU A 45 -16.03 2.82 14.29
CA GLU A 45 -17.14 2.05 14.83
C GLU A 45 -18.20 1.74 13.74
N ALA A 46 -18.63 2.76 12.98
CA ALA A 46 -19.58 2.59 11.90
C ALA A 46 -19.02 1.72 10.76
N THR A 47 -17.73 1.84 10.47
CA THR A 47 -17.07 1.00 9.46
C THR A 47 -17.01 -0.47 9.89
N ILE A 48 -16.67 -0.75 11.16
CA ILE A 48 -16.63 -2.13 11.68
C ILE A 48 -18.04 -2.74 11.68
N ASP A 49 -19.04 -1.98 12.11
CA ASP A 49 -20.45 -2.43 12.10
C ASP A 49 -20.89 -2.84 10.69
N LEU A 50 -20.55 -2.05 9.69
CA LEU A 50 -20.83 -2.33 8.30
C LEU A 50 -20.12 -3.61 7.81
N PHE A 51 -18.82 -3.75 8.11
CA PHE A 51 -18.05 -4.94 7.71
C PHE A 51 -18.58 -6.23 8.35
N VAL A 52 -19.01 -6.15 9.61
CA VAL A 52 -19.56 -7.31 10.33
C VAL A 52 -20.96 -7.66 9.83
N LYS A 53 -21.85 -6.67 9.68
CA LYS A 53 -23.26 -6.89 9.36
C LYS A 53 -23.47 -7.20 7.88
N ASP A 54 -22.79 -6.47 6.99
CA ASP A 54 -23.05 -6.57 5.55
C ASP A 54 -22.10 -7.55 4.85
N MET A 55 -20.87 -7.71 5.34
CA MET A 55 -19.86 -8.56 4.72
C MET A 55 -19.56 -9.83 5.52
N GLY A 56 -20.10 -9.98 6.73
CA GLY A 56 -19.86 -11.14 7.58
C GLY A 56 -18.40 -11.31 8.03
N ILE A 57 -17.61 -10.22 8.03
CA ILE A 57 -16.20 -10.24 8.41
C ILE A 57 -16.11 -10.19 9.93
N SER A 58 -15.20 -11.00 10.52
CA SER A 58 -14.91 -10.93 11.95
C SER A 58 -14.47 -9.50 12.36
N PRO A 59 -14.92 -8.97 13.51
CA PRO A 59 -14.52 -7.64 13.97
C PRO A 59 -13.00 -7.45 13.99
N PHE A 60 -12.25 -8.44 14.41
CA PHE A 60 -10.79 -8.39 14.44
C PHE A 60 -10.18 -8.16 13.05
N LEU A 61 -10.66 -8.90 12.04
CA LEU A 61 -10.20 -8.72 10.66
C LEU A 61 -10.64 -7.37 10.07
N ALA A 62 -11.80 -6.87 10.46
CA ALA A 62 -12.28 -5.56 10.05
C ALA A 62 -11.37 -4.43 10.59
N TYR A 63 -11.01 -4.48 11.88
CA TYR A 63 -10.03 -3.54 12.47
C TYR A 63 -8.68 -3.65 11.77
N LEU A 64 -8.16 -4.87 11.61
CA LEU A 64 -6.87 -5.10 10.95
C LEU A 64 -6.86 -4.51 9.53
N SER A 65 -7.94 -4.68 8.77
CA SER A 65 -8.09 -4.13 7.43
C SER A 65 -8.02 -2.60 7.43
N CYS A 66 -8.80 -1.93 8.29
CA CYS A 66 -8.83 -0.46 8.39
C CYS A 66 -7.45 0.11 8.74
N TYR A 67 -6.77 -0.47 9.73
CA TYR A 67 -5.43 -0.03 10.12
C TYR A 67 -4.36 -0.36 9.09
N THR A 68 -4.48 -1.48 8.37
CA THR A 68 -3.57 -1.81 7.27
C THR A 68 -3.64 -0.79 6.15
N GLU A 69 -4.83 -0.32 5.77
CA GLU A 69 -4.98 0.74 4.77
C GLU A 69 -4.41 2.07 5.29
N PHE A 70 -4.72 2.45 6.52
CA PHE A 70 -4.29 3.71 7.11
C PHE A 70 -2.77 3.77 7.29
N ILE A 71 -2.19 2.82 8.04
CA ILE A 71 -0.77 2.79 8.34
C ILE A 71 0.03 2.39 7.10
N GLY A 72 -0.41 1.36 6.38
CA GLY A 72 0.26 0.89 5.17
C GLY A 72 0.29 1.95 4.08
N GLY A 73 -0.80 2.70 3.87
CA GLY A 73 -0.85 3.83 2.96
C GLY A 73 0.17 4.91 3.34
N PHE A 74 0.24 5.28 4.61
CA PHE A 74 1.22 6.25 5.13
C PHE A 74 2.67 5.77 4.91
N LEU A 75 2.97 4.51 5.24
CA LEU A 75 4.30 3.92 5.04
C LEU A 75 4.71 3.90 3.57
N LEU A 76 3.78 3.65 2.65
CA LEU A 76 4.04 3.71 1.22
C LEU A 76 4.34 5.14 0.76
N ILE A 77 3.62 6.16 1.24
CA ILE A 77 3.90 7.57 0.90
C ILE A 77 5.32 7.94 1.29
N VAL A 78 5.67 7.68 2.55
CA VAL A 78 6.98 8.01 3.12
C VAL A 78 8.10 7.13 2.52
N GLY A 79 7.77 5.93 2.07
CA GLY A 79 8.74 4.95 1.56
C GLY A 79 9.55 4.30 2.66
N LEU A 80 8.91 4.07 3.81
CA LEU A 80 9.49 3.36 4.94
C LEU A 80 8.85 1.98 5.06
N LEU A 81 9.68 0.94 5.27
CA LEU A 81 9.21 -0.44 5.31
C LEU A 81 8.35 -0.78 4.07
N THR A 82 8.79 -0.32 2.90
CA THR A 82 8.01 -0.39 1.64
C THR A 82 7.56 -1.82 1.32
N ARG A 83 8.46 -2.82 1.44
CA ARG A 83 8.11 -4.22 1.16
C ARG A 83 7.10 -4.80 2.14
N PRO A 84 7.30 -4.76 3.48
CA PRO A 84 6.30 -5.28 4.41
C PRO A 84 4.97 -4.54 4.33
N ALA A 85 4.97 -3.22 4.11
CA ALA A 85 3.73 -2.46 3.91
C ALA A 85 2.98 -2.90 2.64
N ALA A 86 3.68 -3.03 1.51
CA ALA A 86 3.09 -3.51 0.26
C ALA A 86 2.57 -4.95 0.39
N PHE A 87 3.27 -5.83 1.11
CA PHE A 87 2.82 -7.19 1.39
C PHE A 87 1.53 -7.20 2.23
N ALA A 88 1.48 -6.43 3.31
CA ALA A 88 0.29 -6.33 4.15
C ALA A 88 -0.92 -5.80 3.37
N ILE A 89 -0.72 -4.75 2.55
CA ILE A 89 -1.77 -4.20 1.68
C ILE A 89 -2.22 -5.23 0.64
N MET A 90 -1.29 -5.97 0.03
CA MET A 90 -1.60 -7.02 -0.94
C MET A 90 -2.55 -8.08 -0.33
N ILE A 91 -2.22 -8.58 0.86
CA ILE A 91 -3.07 -9.56 1.58
C ILE A 91 -4.43 -8.95 1.92
N ASN A 92 -4.45 -7.71 2.45
CA ASN A 92 -5.69 -7.02 2.76
C ASN A 92 -6.60 -6.85 1.53
N MET A 93 -6.03 -6.45 0.40
CA MET A 93 -6.76 -6.29 -0.86
C MET A 93 -7.21 -7.63 -1.46
N LEU A 94 -6.43 -8.70 -1.28
CA LEU A 94 -6.85 -10.05 -1.67
C LEU A 94 -8.12 -10.47 -0.92
N VAL A 95 -8.15 -10.27 0.41
CA VAL A 95 -9.35 -10.55 1.20
C VAL A 95 -10.53 -9.68 0.74
N ALA A 96 -10.30 -8.39 0.49
CA ALA A 96 -11.34 -7.49 -0.03
C ALA A 96 -11.88 -7.95 -1.39
N VAL A 97 -11.03 -8.42 -2.31
CA VAL A 97 -11.46 -9.02 -3.59
C VAL A 97 -12.38 -10.21 -3.34
N LEU A 98 -11.97 -11.15 -2.49
CA LEU A 98 -12.75 -12.37 -2.22
C LEU A 98 -14.12 -12.07 -1.61
N VAL A 99 -14.20 -11.07 -0.73
CA VAL A 99 -15.45 -10.67 -0.07
C VAL A 99 -16.37 -9.90 -1.01
N THR A 100 -15.82 -9.09 -1.92
CA THR A 100 -16.64 -8.25 -2.82
C THR A 100 -16.96 -8.92 -4.16
N LEU A 101 -16.25 -10.00 -4.52
CA LEU A 101 -16.44 -10.72 -5.78
C LEU A 101 -17.88 -11.23 -6.01
N PRO A 102 -18.61 -11.73 -4.98
CA PRO A 102 -20.01 -12.15 -5.16
C PRO A 102 -20.94 -11.03 -5.67
N ASN A 103 -20.62 -9.76 -5.37
CA ASN A 103 -21.39 -8.60 -5.84
C ASN A 103 -21.09 -8.22 -7.30
N GLY A 104 -20.17 -8.95 -7.95
CA GLY A 104 -19.73 -8.73 -9.32
C GLY A 104 -18.37 -8.02 -9.38
N PHE A 105 -17.56 -8.41 -10.37
CA PHE A 105 -16.20 -7.89 -10.51
C PHE A 105 -16.18 -6.37 -10.71
N LEU A 106 -16.97 -5.85 -11.64
CA LEU A 106 -17.02 -4.41 -11.93
C LEU A 106 -17.69 -3.60 -10.82
N ALA A 107 -18.66 -4.18 -10.11
CA ALA A 107 -19.41 -3.48 -9.08
C ALA A 107 -18.67 -3.36 -7.74
N GLY A 108 -17.77 -4.31 -7.42
CA GLY A 108 -17.14 -4.34 -6.11
C GLY A 108 -15.66 -4.73 -6.10
N ALA A 109 -15.27 -5.76 -6.85
CA ALA A 109 -13.95 -6.35 -6.77
C ALA A 109 -12.86 -5.62 -7.58
N SER A 110 -13.23 -4.82 -8.58
CA SER A 110 -12.28 -4.14 -9.47
C SER A 110 -11.35 -3.16 -8.73
N TYR A 111 -11.89 -2.43 -7.77
CA TYR A 111 -11.12 -1.49 -6.95
C TYR A 111 -10.05 -2.21 -6.11
N PRO A 112 -10.38 -3.15 -5.21
CA PRO A 112 -9.37 -3.86 -4.42
C PRO A 112 -8.43 -4.70 -5.29
N PHE A 113 -8.90 -5.25 -6.43
CA PHE A 113 -8.04 -5.97 -7.36
C PHE A 113 -6.94 -5.07 -7.95
N SER A 114 -7.27 -3.85 -8.35
CA SER A 114 -6.29 -2.88 -8.89
C SER A 114 -5.22 -2.52 -7.84
N PHE A 115 -5.61 -2.33 -6.58
CA PHE A 115 -4.66 -2.06 -5.49
C PHE A 115 -3.83 -3.28 -5.13
N MET A 116 -4.40 -4.48 -5.19
CA MET A 116 -3.67 -5.73 -5.01
C MET A 116 -2.55 -5.86 -6.05
N MET A 117 -2.87 -5.69 -7.33
CA MET A 117 -1.88 -5.78 -8.42
C MET A 117 -0.80 -4.69 -8.31
N SER A 118 -1.19 -3.46 -7.97
CA SER A 118 -0.26 -2.37 -7.73
C SER A 118 0.68 -2.66 -6.55
N SER A 119 0.17 -3.26 -5.48
CA SER A 119 0.96 -3.65 -4.30
C SER A 119 1.94 -4.77 -4.62
N ILE A 120 1.57 -5.71 -5.49
CA ILE A 120 2.48 -6.77 -5.99
C ILE A 120 3.64 -6.12 -6.77
N ILE A 121 3.36 -5.16 -7.64
CA ILE A 121 4.40 -4.44 -8.40
C ILE A 121 5.35 -3.72 -7.43
N ILE A 122 4.83 -3.00 -6.44
CA ILE A 122 5.63 -2.29 -5.43
C ILE A 122 6.47 -3.28 -4.60
N LEU A 123 5.91 -4.42 -4.21
CA LEU A 123 6.58 -5.47 -3.44
C LEU A 123 7.78 -6.05 -4.22
N LEU A 124 7.58 -6.37 -5.49
CA LEU A 124 8.61 -6.93 -6.37
C LEU A 124 9.70 -5.90 -6.70
N ALA A 125 9.31 -4.65 -6.97
CA ALA A 125 10.24 -3.57 -7.25
C ALA A 125 11.11 -3.21 -6.02
N GLY A 126 10.57 -3.33 -4.81
CA GLY A 126 11.26 -3.07 -3.55
C GLY A 126 11.52 -1.59 -3.26
N PRO A 127 12.38 -1.30 -2.25
CA PRO A 127 12.74 0.06 -1.91
C PRO A 127 13.57 0.68 -3.04
N MET A 128 13.02 1.72 -3.65
CA MET A 128 13.63 2.40 -4.79
C MET A 128 14.58 3.50 -4.35
N ALA A 129 15.34 4.05 -5.32
CA ALA A 129 16.30 5.12 -5.11
C ALA A 129 15.73 6.32 -4.36
N TYR A 130 14.43 6.60 -4.50
CA TYR A 130 13.70 7.70 -3.86
C TYR A 130 12.82 7.23 -2.69
N SER A 131 13.37 6.44 -1.74
CA SER A 131 12.68 5.99 -0.53
C SER A 131 13.50 6.28 0.71
N LEU A 132 12.84 6.45 1.87
CA LEU A 132 13.54 6.52 3.15
C LEU A 132 14.31 5.23 3.45
N ASP A 133 13.79 4.08 3.01
CA ASP A 133 14.49 2.81 3.13
C ASP A 133 15.87 2.85 2.45
N ALA A 134 15.94 3.39 1.22
CA ALA A 134 17.21 3.53 0.49
C ALA A 134 18.16 4.52 1.16
N TRP A 135 17.66 5.62 1.70
CA TRP A 135 18.44 6.60 2.43
C TRP A 135 19.04 6.01 3.72
N LEU A 136 18.23 5.26 4.49
CA LEU A 136 18.66 4.59 5.72
C LEU A 136 19.76 3.56 5.45
N VAL A 137 19.58 2.71 4.43
CA VAL A 137 20.55 1.70 4.03
C VAL A 137 21.89 2.36 3.64
N ASN A 138 21.84 3.42 2.82
CA ASN A 138 23.04 4.15 2.40
C ASN A 138 23.76 4.81 3.59
N ARG A 139 23.03 5.30 4.58
CA ARG A 139 23.60 5.91 5.78
C ARG A 139 24.25 4.88 6.70
N CYS A 140 23.62 3.71 6.87
CA CYS A 140 24.19 2.60 7.62
C CYS A 140 25.49 2.07 7.00
N MET A 141 25.53 1.92 5.67
CA MET A 141 26.74 1.46 4.97
C MET A 141 27.91 2.46 5.09
N LYS A 142 27.64 3.78 5.00
CA LYS A 142 28.67 4.80 5.21
C LYS A 142 29.23 4.78 6.62
N ASN A 143 28.42 4.56 7.64
CA ASN A 143 28.86 4.51 9.02
C ASN A 143 29.67 3.23 9.34
N SER A 144 29.36 2.11 8.69
CA SER A 144 30.14 0.87 8.80
C SER A 144 31.51 0.97 8.13
N ALA A 145 31.61 1.69 7.02
CA ALA A 145 32.88 1.93 6.33
C ALA A 145 33.81 2.96 7.05
N ALA A 146 33.22 3.76 7.96
CA ALA A 146 33.96 4.80 8.70
C ALA A 146 34.47 4.34 10.09
N LYS A 147 34.27 3.08 10.50
CA LYS A 147 34.90 2.50 11.70
C LYS A 147 36.21 1.81 11.30
N PRO A 148 37.39 2.43 11.52
CA PRO A 148 38.67 1.71 11.48
C PRO A 148 38.71 0.74 12.67
N GLY A 149 39.08 -0.52 12.42
CA GLY A 149 39.34 -1.54 13.43
C GLY A 149 40.54 -1.20 14.28
#